data_000731a7cb54326b7d973289f04e2eca
#
_entry.id   000731a7cb54326b7d973289f04e2eca
#
_cell.length_a   1.000
_cell.length_b   1.000
_cell.length_c   1.000
_cell.angle_alpha   90.00
_cell.angle_beta   90.00
_cell.angle_gamma   90.00
#
_symmetry.space_group_name_H-M   'P 1'
#
loop_
_entity.id
_entity.type
_entity.pdbx_description
1 polymer ?
#
loop_
_entity_poly.entity_id
_entity_poly.type
_entity_poly.pdbx_seq_one_letter_code
_entity_poly.pdbx_strand_id
1 'polypeptide(L)'
;MLTLSSGDPYTLAMVDAKDIYSLAKDHAIDMSDQEWVKNTNYAIGIDDQINGFPMSVEARGLIYNADAIEAITGETFNPEDYKTLDSFKELIEQLKEGGMETPTGIMKEDWSLGGHFLSQVSEEQPDVEEFITKLHEGEADLINNEKFNSLMDFFDVMKENNYAKDSAIAAEREVTEMMLAEGEIAFMYGGNWDWSVINAYDYTENMGMMPIPQNTDDGTNEKLVGGGSKYFMIDSSDTTTDEQRQAALDFLEWLADSEEGQKFITEDCALVPAFTNNENEVADPLGKSVKKYADEGAMIDNYNYMPDDHISLCGAIFQKYLAGQMDRAEFATEIEDYWKSTDVVEH
;
A
#
# COMPACT_ATOMS: atom_id res chain seq x y z
N MET A 1 20.97 -6.06 -1.48
CA MET A 1 21.44 -7.31 -2.14
C MET A 1 22.92 -7.28 -2.52
N LEU A 2 23.43 -6.29 -3.30
CA LEU A 2 24.84 -6.28 -3.71
C LEU A 2 25.86 -6.26 -2.56
N THR A 3 25.57 -5.59 -1.44
CA THR A 3 26.44 -5.57 -0.25
C THR A 3 26.46 -6.90 0.50
N LEU A 4 25.32 -7.56 0.65
CA LEU A 4 25.22 -8.89 1.26
C LEU A 4 26.04 -9.93 0.46
N SER A 5 25.87 -9.94 -0.87
CA SER A 5 26.62 -10.87 -1.75
C SER A 5 28.10 -10.55 -1.89
N SER A 6 28.55 -9.33 -1.56
CA SER A 6 29.97 -8.94 -1.55
C SER A 6 30.71 -9.36 -0.28
N GLY A 7 30.00 -9.82 0.76
CA GLY A 7 30.58 -10.21 2.07
C GLY A 7 30.96 -9.01 2.94
N ASP A 8 30.40 -7.83 2.67
CA ASP A 8 30.56 -6.60 3.46
C ASP A 8 29.18 -5.95 3.70
N PRO A 9 28.30 -6.60 4.50
CA PRO A 9 26.95 -6.14 4.76
C PRO A 9 26.95 -4.89 5.65
N TYR A 10 25.87 -4.11 5.56
CA TYR A 10 25.60 -3.07 6.54
C TYR A 10 25.15 -3.69 7.86
N THR A 11 25.63 -3.18 8.99
CA THR A 11 25.19 -3.59 10.33
C THR A 11 23.67 -3.49 10.49
N LEU A 12 23.09 -2.39 10.03
CA LEU A 12 21.67 -2.11 10.04
C LEU A 12 21.23 -1.78 8.62
N ALA A 13 20.25 -2.50 8.11
CA ALA A 13 19.71 -2.31 6.77
C ALA A 13 18.20 -2.09 6.83
N MET A 14 17.70 -1.11 6.08
CA MET A 14 16.27 -0.94 5.85
C MET A 14 15.89 -1.71 4.57
N VAL A 15 14.89 -2.57 4.68
CA VAL A 15 14.42 -3.48 3.62
C VAL A 15 12.90 -3.53 3.57
N ASP A 16 12.35 -4.08 2.51
CA ASP A 16 10.92 -4.36 2.41
C ASP A 16 10.54 -5.64 3.21
N ALA A 17 9.26 -5.79 3.56
CA ALA A 17 8.77 -6.96 4.29
C ALA A 17 9.16 -8.28 3.59
N LYS A 18 9.00 -8.37 2.27
CA LYS A 18 9.37 -9.55 1.47
C LYS A 18 10.86 -9.92 1.60
N ASP A 19 11.74 -8.91 1.79
CA ASP A 19 13.18 -9.15 1.92
C ASP A 19 13.52 -9.75 3.30
N ILE A 20 12.73 -9.45 4.35
CA ILE A 20 12.88 -10.13 5.64
C ILE A 20 12.67 -11.64 5.47
N TYR A 21 11.59 -12.04 4.80
CA TYR A 21 11.28 -13.47 4.61
C TYR A 21 12.35 -14.20 3.78
N SER A 22 12.94 -13.52 2.79
CA SER A 22 13.97 -14.12 1.94
C SER A 22 15.39 -14.08 2.51
N LEU A 23 15.71 -13.12 3.40
CA LEU A 23 17.06 -12.86 3.85
C LEU A 23 17.32 -13.24 5.32
N ALA A 24 16.29 -13.22 6.17
CA ALA A 24 16.48 -13.28 7.61
C ALA A 24 17.20 -14.54 8.08
N LYS A 25 16.90 -15.68 7.50
CA LYS A 25 17.47 -16.97 7.87
C LYS A 25 19.00 -16.97 7.88
N ASP A 26 19.61 -16.33 6.89
CA ASP A 26 21.06 -16.36 6.67
C ASP A 26 21.75 -15.04 7.09
N HIS A 27 20.99 -13.95 7.25
CA HIS A 27 21.55 -12.60 7.33
C HIS A 27 21.02 -11.73 8.47
N ALA A 28 20.01 -12.14 9.24
CA ALA A 28 19.46 -11.32 10.31
C ALA A 28 19.58 -11.98 11.68
N ILE A 29 19.78 -11.16 12.73
CA ILE A 29 19.69 -11.64 14.10
C ILE A 29 18.23 -11.81 14.54
N ASP A 30 18.01 -12.63 15.55
CA ASP A 30 16.73 -12.71 16.26
C ASP A 30 16.61 -11.54 17.26
N MET A 31 15.52 -10.80 17.18
CA MET A 31 15.17 -9.68 18.06
C MET A 31 13.95 -9.98 18.95
N SER A 32 13.52 -11.23 19.05
CA SER A 32 12.30 -11.62 19.79
C SER A 32 12.32 -11.21 21.27
N ASP A 33 13.51 -11.13 21.88
CA ASP A 33 13.70 -10.74 23.28
C ASP A 33 13.68 -9.22 23.52
N GLN A 34 13.51 -8.40 22.49
CA GLN A 34 13.51 -6.94 22.61
C GLN A 34 12.18 -6.43 23.19
N GLU A 35 12.28 -5.42 24.08
CA GLU A 35 11.12 -4.86 24.79
C GLU A 35 10.08 -4.24 23.85
N TRP A 36 10.51 -3.64 22.74
CA TRP A 36 9.62 -3.01 21.76
C TRP A 36 8.68 -4.00 21.04
N VAL A 37 9.02 -5.30 20.99
CA VAL A 37 8.22 -6.33 20.28
C VAL A 37 6.77 -6.37 20.81
N LYS A 38 6.57 -6.15 22.10
CA LYS A 38 5.23 -6.15 22.72
C LYS A 38 4.40 -4.89 22.42
N ASN A 39 5.03 -3.86 21.87
CA ASN A 39 4.41 -2.58 21.56
C ASN A 39 4.00 -2.45 20.09
N THR A 40 4.08 -3.53 19.30
CA THR A 40 3.70 -3.52 17.88
C THR A 40 3.02 -4.81 17.46
N ASN A 41 2.09 -4.71 16.51
CA ASN A 41 1.48 -5.84 15.82
C ASN A 41 2.14 -6.10 14.46
N TYR A 42 3.15 -5.31 14.09
CA TYR A 42 3.76 -5.33 12.76
C TYR A 42 5.18 -5.93 12.74
N ALA A 43 5.67 -6.46 13.89
CA ALA A 43 6.95 -7.19 13.90
C ALA A 43 6.84 -8.46 13.04
N ILE A 44 7.84 -8.69 12.19
CA ILE A 44 7.86 -9.85 11.29
C ILE A 44 9.16 -10.64 11.42
N GLY A 45 9.14 -11.89 11.01
CA GLY A 45 10.31 -12.76 11.01
C GLY A 45 9.99 -14.15 10.47
N ILE A 46 10.87 -15.08 10.71
CA ILE A 46 10.79 -16.46 10.24
C ILE A 46 11.04 -17.43 11.40
N ASP A 47 10.55 -18.66 11.29
CA ASP A 47 10.82 -19.76 12.24
C ASP A 47 10.59 -19.37 13.73
N ASP A 48 9.49 -18.68 14.05
CA ASP A 48 9.16 -18.16 15.40
C ASP A 48 10.12 -17.07 15.93
N GLN A 49 10.99 -16.50 15.10
CA GLN A 49 11.87 -15.39 15.42
C GLN A 49 11.29 -14.06 14.93
N ILE A 50 11.74 -12.96 15.54
CA ILE A 50 11.52 -11.61 15.05
C ILE A 50 12.82 -11.09 14.45
N ASN A 51 12.82 -10.85 13.15
CA ASN A 51 14.01 -10.41 12.40
C ASN A 51 13.85 -9.01 11.79
N GLY A 52 12.62 -8.49 11.75
CA GLY A 52 12.29 -7.19 11.20
C GLY A 52 11.67 -6.25 12.23
N PHE A 53 12.34 -5.10 12.48
CA PHE A 53 11.82 -3.99 13.26
C PHE A 53 10.96 -3.11 12.32
N PRO A 54 9.65 -2.94 12.56
CA PRO A 54 8.79 -2.15 11.69
C PRO A 54 9.09 -0.65 11.86
N MET A 55 9.40 0.04 10.77
CA MET A 55 9.69 1.48 10.81
C MET A 55 8.40 2.32 10.82
N SER A 56 7.43 1.95 9.98
CA SER A 56 6.20 2.69 9.78
C SER A 56 5.06 1.81 9.32
N VAL A 57 3.85 2.32 9.46
CA VAL A 57 2.65 1.77 8.82
C VAL A 57 2.38 2.57 7.55
N GLU A 58 2.19 1.86 6.45
CA GLU A 58 1.72 2.44 5.19
C GLU A 58 0.41 1.75 4.78
N ALA A 59 -0.45 2.52 4.13
CA ALA A 59 -1.68 1.98 3.58
C ALA A 59 -1.97 2.59 2.21
N ARG A 60 -2.70 1.84 1.42
CA ARG A 60 -3.21 2.25 0.11
C ARG A 60 -4.72 2.25 0.06
N GLY A 61 -5.24 3.06 -0.83
CA GLY A 61 -6.67 3.26 -1.04
C GLY A 61 -6.91 4.40 -2.03
N LEU A 62 -7.99 5.09 -1.83
CA LEU A 62 -8.36 6.25 -2.62
C LEU A 62 -8.02 7.52 -1.84
N ILE A 63 -7.09 8.33 -2.36
CA ILE A 63 -6.76 9.65 -1.82
C ILE A 63 -7.77 10.65 -2.39
N TYR A 64 -8.26 11.57 -1.56
CA TYR A 64 -9.23 12.58 -1.96
C TYR A 64 -8.80 13.99 -1.57
N ASN A 65 -9.22 14.98 -2.38
CA ASN A 65 -9.17 16.41 -2.06
C ASN A 65 -10.60 16.88 -1.75
N ALA A 66 -10.92 17.02 -0.45
CA ALA A 66 -12.29 17.37 -0.04
C ALA A 66 -12.66 18.79 -0.45
N ASP A 67 -11.74 19.76 -0.43
CA ASP A 67 -12.04 21.13 -0.85
C ASP A 67 -12.46 21.19 -2.32
N ALA A 68 -11.81 20.41 -3.18
CA ALA A 68 -12.18 20.33 -4.60
C ALA A 68 -13.58 19.73 -4.80
N ILE A 69 -13.94 18.72 -4.01
CA ILE A 69 -15.25 18.09 -4.01
C ILE A 69 -16.32 19.07 -3.49
N GLU A 70 -16.09 19.68 -2.33
CA GLU A 70 -17.01 20.60 -1.67
C GLU A 70 -17.25 21.86 -2.49
N ALA A 71 -16.23 22.36 -3.21
CA ALA A 71 -16.39 23.51 -4.10
C ALA A 71 -17.40 23.27 -5.23
N ILE A 72 -17.57 22.02 -5.65
CA ILE A 72 -18.50 21.64 -6.72
C ILE A 72 -19.85 21.22 -6.15
N THR A 73 -19.86 20.34 -5.14
CA THR A 73 -21.10 19.79 -4.58
C THR A 73 -21.85 20.80 -3.70
N GLY A 74 -21.13 21.74 -3.08
CA GLY A 74 -21.65 22.69 -2.09
C GLY A 74 -21.97 22.06 -0.74
N GLU A 75 -21.56 20.81 -0.50
CA GLU A 75 -21.80 20.05 0.71
C GLU A 75 -20.45 19.61 1.32
N THR A 76 -20.38 19.45 2.63
CA THR A 76 -19.19 18.93 3.32
C THR A 76 -18.97 17.48 2.90
N PHE A 77 -17.78 17.17 2.42
CA PHE A 77 -17.42 15.82 2.01
C PHE A 77 -17.19 14.91 3.21
N ASN A 78 -17.89 13.78 3.23
CA ASN A 78 -17.65 12.70 4.20
C ASN A 78 -17.42 11.39 3.45
N PRO A 79 -16.21 10.78 3.51
CA PRO A 79 -15.90 9.56 2.77
C PRO A 79 -16.81 8.37 3.12
N GLU A 80 -17.38 8.32 4.33
CA GLU A 80 -18.29 7.25 4.76
C GLU A 80 -19.59 7.18 3.94
N ASP A 81 -19.96 8.29 3.30
CA ASP A 81 -21.18 8.36 2.45
C ASP A 81 -20.95 7.75 1.07
N TYR A 82 -19.69 7.52 0.69
CA TYR A 82 -19.26 7.10 -0.66
C TYR A 82 -18.48 5.78 -0.68
N LYS A 83 -18.69 4.90 0.29
CA LYS A 83 -18.00 3.62 0.40
C LYS A 83 -18.52 2.52 -0.53
N THR A 84 -19.67 2.72 -1.18
CA THR A 84 -20.15 1.83 -2.23
C THR A 84 -19.78 2.34 -3.61
N LEU A 85 -19.58 1.42 -4.55
CA LEU A 85 -19.29 1.81 -5.94
C LEU A 85 -20.41 2.65 -6.56
N ASP A 86 -21.67 2.37 -6.20
CA ASP A 86 -22.81 3.11 -6.74
C ASP A 86 -22.83 4.53 -6.22
N SER A 87 -22.66 4.77 -4.91
CA SER A 87 -22.57 6.13 -4.35
C SER A 87 -21.35 6.89 -4.87
N PHE A 88 -20.24 6.21 -5.08
CA PHE A 88 -19.05 6.81 -5.68
C PHE A 88 -19.28 7.24 -7.14
N LYS A 89 -19.96 6.41 -7.96
CA LYS A 89 -20.36 6.77 -9.32
C LYS A 89 -21.28 8.00 -9.35
N GLU A 90 -22.22 8.09 -8.42
CA GLU A 90 -23.11 9.26 -8.31
C GLU A 90 -22.28 10.53 -8.02
N LEU A 91 -21.30 10.45 -7.13
CA LEU A 91 -20.38 11.57 -6.85
C LEU A 91 -19.55 11.95 -8.08
N ILE A 92 -18.98 10.98 -8.79
CA ILE A 92 -18.22 11.23 -10.02
C ILE A 92 -19.07 11.97 -11.05
N GLU A 93 -20.34 11.59 -11.26
CA GLU A 93 -21.22 12.29 -12.19
C GLU A 93 -21.56 13.71 -11.69
N GLN A 94 -21.77 13.93 -10.39
CA GLN A 94 -21.96 15.28 -9.83
C GLN A 94 -20.74 16.18 -10.08
N LEU A 95 -19.53 15.66 -9.89
CA LEU A 95 -18.30 16.41 -10.16
C LEU A 95 -18.18 16.79 -11.64
N LYS A 96 -18.51 15.87 -12.54
CA LYS A 96 -18.52 16.13 -14.00
C LYS A 96 -19.54 17.16 -14.40
N GLU A 97 -20.77 17.06 -13.88
CA GLU A 97 -21.83 18.06 -14.12
C GLU A 97 -21.46 19.45 -13.57
N GLY A 98 -20.68 19.48 -12.49
CA GLY A 98 -20.15 20.70 -11.87
C GLY A 98 -18.92 21.28 -12.57
N GLY A 99 -18.41 20.62 -13.62
CA GLY A 99 -17.33 21.12 -14.49
C GLY A 99 -15.97 20.46 -14.33
N MET A 100 -15.80 19.48 -13.42
CA MET A 100 -14.60 18.65 -13.32
C MET A 100 -14.74 17.44 -14.26
N GLU A 101 -14.42 17.62 -15.55
CA GLU A 101 -14.66 16.60 -16.59
C GLU A 101 -13.94 15.26 -16.35
N THR A 102 -12.79 15.30 -15.67
CA THR A 102 -11.94 14.14 -15.40
C THR A 102 -11.51 14.13 -13.93
N PRO A 103 -12.39 13.71 -13.00
CA PRO A 103 -12.18 13.87 -11.55
C PRO A 103 -11.19 12.88 -10.94
N THR A 104 -10.60 11.96 -11.72
CA THR A 104 -9.79 10.89 -11.17
C THR A 104 -8.40 10.83 -11.77
N GLY A 105 -7.46 10.25 -10.99
CA GLY A 105 -6.11 9.91 -11.43
C GLY A 105 -5.79 8.45 -11.13
N ILE A 106 -5.40 7.71 -12.19
CA ILE A 106 -4.82 6.38 -12.07
C ILE A 106 -3.59 6.31 -12.98
N MET A 107 -2.52 5.74 -12.48
CA MET A 107 -1.21 5.79 -13.12
C MET A 107 -0.76 4.42 -13.61
N LYS A 108 0.38 4.41 -14.30
CA LYS A 108 0.91 3.27 -15.07
C LYS A 108 1.96 2.43 -14.35
N GLU A 109 2.45 2.88 -13.19
CA GLU A 109 3.57 2.19 -12.53
C GLU A 109 3.22 0.73 -12.24
N ASP A 110 4.14 -0.16 -12.57
CA ASP A 110 3.99 -1.60 -12.38
C ASP A 110 3.77 -1.96 -10.91
N TRP A 111 4.47 -1.29 -9.99
CA TRP A 111 4.28 -1.48 -8.55
C TRP A 111 2.89 -1.03 -8.07
N SER A 112 2.32 0.03 -8.65
CA SER A 112 0.98 0.52 -8.29
C SER A 112 -0.12 -0.41 -8.83
N LEU A 113 0.03 -0.87 -10.07
CA LEU A 113 -0.95 -1.73 -10.75
C LEU A 113 -0.81 -3.20 -10.32
N GLY A 114 0.37 -3.80 -10.51
CA GLY A 114 0.62 -5.21 -10.24
C GLY A 114 0.88 -5.50 -8.75
N GLY A 115 1.72 -4.66 -8.12
CA GLY A 115 2.12 -4.86 -6.73
C GLY A 115 1.08 -4.44 -5.71
N HIS A 116 0.29 -3.39 -5.99
CA HIS A 116 -0.69 -2.88 -5.03
C HIS A 116 -2.12 -3.22 -5.43
N PHE A 117 -2.60 -2.70 -6.57
CA PHE A 117 -4.01 -2.86 -6.93
C PHE A 117 -4.38 -4.33 -7.18
N LEU A 118 -3.58 -5.06 -7.95
CA LEU A 118 -3.87 -6.45 -8.25
C LEU A 118 -3.74 -7.35 -7.01
N SER A 119 -2.75 -7.11 -6.14
CA SER A 119 -2.58 -7.89 -4.91
C SER A 119 -3.77 -7.78 -3.97
N GLN A 120 -4.48 -6.64 -3.98
CA GLN A 120 -5.70 -6.45 -3.18
C GLN A 120 -6.78 -7.48 -3.52
N VAL A 121 -6.83 -7.99 -4.74
CA VAL A 121 -7.74 -9.10 -5.11
C VAL A 121 -7.54 -10.33 -4.22
N SER A 122 -6.28 -10.66 -3.92
CA SER A 122 -5.92 -11.78 -3.05
C SER A 122 -6.13 -11.42 -1.57
N GLU A 123 -5.75 -10.23 -1.18
CA GLU A 123 -5.81 -9.73 0.21
C GLU A 123 -7.25 -9.58 0.72
N GLU A 124 -8.21 -9.33 -0.15
CA GLU A 124 -9.64 -9.28 0.19
C GLU A 124 -10.33 -10.65 0.19
N GLN A 125 -9.64 -11.73 -0.18
CA GLN A 125 -10.24 -13.06 -0.11
C GLN A 125 -10.46 -13.49 1.35
N PRO A 126 -11.47 -14.30 1.64
CA PRO A 126 -11.69 -14.83 2.99
C PRO A 126 -10.53 -15.67 3.53
N ASP A 127 -9.80 -16.34 2.63
CA ASP A 127 -8.58 -17.10 2.91
C ASP A 127 -7.59 -16.84 1.76
N VAL A 128 -6.60 -16.00 2.05
CA VAL A 128 -5.59 -15.57 1.08
C VAL A 128 -4.73 -16.75 0.63
N GLU A 129 -4.30 -17.59 1.57
CA GLU A 129 -3.43 -18.74 1.29
C GLU A 129 -4.13 -19.78 0.42
N GLU A 130 -5.38 -20.11 0.72
CA GLU A 130 -6.18 -21.00 -0.12
C GLU A 130 -6.35 -20.42 -1.54
N PHE A 131 -6.57 -19.12 -1.64
CA PHE A 131 -6.74 -18.47 -2.94
C PHE A 131 -5.45 -18.47 -3.77
N ILE A 132 -4.31 -18.13 -3.17
CA ILE A 132 -2.99 -18.19 -3.83
C ILE A 132 -2.66 -19.62 -4.25
N THR A 133 -2.95 -20.61 -3.43
CA THR A 133 -2.80 -22.02 -3.78
C THR A 133 -3.60 -22.37 -5.04
N LYS A 134 -4.88 -21.98 -5.10
CA LYS A 134 -5.73 -22.19 -6.28
C LYS A 134 -5.20 -21.50 -7.54
N LEU A 135 -4.60 -20.32 -7.40
CA LEU A 135 -3.96 -19.64 -8.53
C LEU A 135 -2.77 -20.45 -9.07
N HIS A 136 -1.89 -20.94 -8.21
CA HIS A 136 -0.76 -21.81 -8.61
C HIS A 136 -1.21 -23.13 -9.22
N GLU A 137 -2.26 -23.74 -8.69
CA GLU A 137 -2.81 -25.00 -9.20
C GLU A 137 -3.61 -24.83 -10.50
N GLY A 138 -3.92 -23.58 -10.87
CA GLY A 138 -4.77 -23.25 -12.02
C GLY A 138 -6.23 -23.64 -11.80
N GLU A 139 -6.67 -23.62 -10.54
CA GLU A 139 -8.04 -23.88 -10.12
C GLU A 139 -8.82 -22.59 -9.79
N ALA A 140 -8.14 -21.44 -9.77
CA ALA A 140 -8.81 -20.16 -9.64
C ALA A 140 -9.57 -19.81 -10.92
N ASP A 141 -10.68 -19.09 -10.75
CA ASP A 141 -11.53 -18.59 -11.84
C ASP A 141 -11.75 -17.08 -11.61
N LEU A 142 -10.74 -16.27 -11.97
CA LEU A 142 -10.73 -14.84 -11.70
C LEU A 142 -11.91 -14.12 -12.35
N ILE A 143 -12.28 -14.48 -13.58
CA ILE A 143 -13.38 -13.81 -14.28
C ILE A 143 -14.74 -13.98 -13.58
N ASN A 144 -14.90 -15.03 -12.77
CA ASN A 144 -16.07 -15.26 -11.96
C ASN A 144 -15.81 -15.00 -10.45
N ASN A 145 -14.61 -14.54 -10.07
CA ASN A 145 -14.30 -14.19 -8.68
C ASN A 145 -14.93 -12.84 -8.30
N GLU A 146 -15.65 -12.80 -7.19
CA GLU A 146 -16.40 -11.63 -6.74
C GLU A 146 -15.47 -10.45 -6.40
N LYS A 147 -14.37 -10.70 -5.66
CA LYS A 147 -13.41 -9.66 -5.29
C LYS A 147 -12.69 -9.07 -6.50
N PHE A 148 -12.24 -9.93 -7.41
CA PHE A 148 -11.66 -9.48 -8.67
C PHE A 148 -12.63 -8.57 -9.43
N ASN A 149 -13.87 -8.98 -9.62
CA ASN A 149 -14.83 -8.19 -10.37
C ASN A 149 -15.18 -6.88 -9.66
N SER A 150 -15.34 -6.89 -8.34
CA SER A 150 -15.63 -5.68 -7.56
C SER A 150 -14.52 -4.63 -7.68
N LEU A 151 -13.27 -5.04 -7.53
CA LEU A 151 -12.09 -4.17 -7.70
C LEU A 151 -11.94 -3.69 -9.15
N MET A 152 -12.16 -4.56 -10.14
CA MET A 152 -12.09 -4.17 -11.54
C MET A 152 -13.22 -3.24 -11.98
N ASP A 153 -14.42 -3.35 -11.37
CA ASP A 153 -15.51 -2.39 -11.61
C ASP A 153 -15.15 -0.99 -11.09
N PHE A 154 -14.51 -0.90 -9.91
CA PHE A 154 -13.96 0.36 -9.42
C PHE A 154 -12.84 0.88 -10.33
N PHE A 155 -11.90 0.01 -10.74
CA PHE A 155 -10.81 0.39 -11.63
C PHE A 155 -11.31 0.97 -12.95
N ASP A 156 -12.34 0.37 -13.54
CA ASP A 156 -12.93 0.85 -14.77
C ASP A 156 -13.57 2.25 -14.61
N VAL A 157 -14.23 2.51 -13.47
CA VAL A 157 -14.72 3.86 -13.15
C VAL A 157 -13.59 4.87 -13.08
N MET A 158 -12.50 4.53 -12.39
CA MET A 158 -11.31 5.39 -12.30
C MET A 158 -10.67 5.63 -13.66
N LYS A 159 -10.53 4.59 -14.47
CA LYS A 159 -9.96 4.65 -15.83
C LYS A 159 -10.78 5.50 -16.78
N GLU A 160 -12.12 5.36 -16.79
CA GLU A 160 -13.04 6.09 -17.67
C GLU A 160 -13.07 7.58 -17.35
N ASN A 161 -12.84 7.96 -16.10
CA ASN A 161 -12.87 9.33 -15.60
C ASN A 161 -11.47 9.91 -15.33
N ASN A 162 -10.40 9.21 -15.74
CA ASN A 162 -9.02 9.61 -15.57
C ASN A 162 -8.70 10.85 -16.40
N TYR A 163 -7.96 11.81 -15.81
CA TYR A 163 -7.50 13.00 -16.54
C TYR A 163 -6.69 12.65 -17.79
N ALA A 164 -5.98 11.52 -17.79
CA ALA A 164 -5.20 11.00 -18.90
C ALA A 164 -5.92 9.86 -19.67
N LYS A 165 -7.26 9.77 -19.64
CA LYS A 165 -8.05 8.66 -20.23
C LYS A 165 -7.74 8.37 -21.70
N ASP A 166 -7.38 9.38 -22.49
CA ASP A 166 -7.03 9.22 -23.90
C ASP A 166 -5.65 8.60 -24.12
N SER A 167 -4.79 8.61 -23.10
CA SER A 167 -3.45 8.05 -23.12
C SER A 167 -2.97 7.71 -21.69
N ALA A 168 -3.69 6.82 -21.00
CA ALA A 168 -3.46 6.52 -19.60
C ALA A 168 -2.01 6.03 -19.30
N ILE A 169 -1.36 5.37 -20.27
CA ILE A 169 0.05 4.97 -20.18
C ILE A 169 1.03 6.17 -20.17
N ALA A 170 0.59 7.35 -20.59
CA ALA A 170 1.41 8.57 -20.54
C ALA A 170 1.23 9.37 -19.24
N ALA A 171 0.31 8.96 -18.35
CA ALA A 171 0.15 9.61 -17.05
C ALA A 171 1.45 9.49 -16.23
N GLU A 172 1.86 10.59 -15.63
CA GLU A 172 3.03 10.66 -14.74
C GLU A 172 2.52 10.88 -13.30
N ARG A 173 3.03 10.09 -12.35
CA ARG A 173 2.57 10.12 -10.95
C ARG A 173 2.69 11.53 -10.34
N GLU A 174 3.83 12.16 -10.47
CA GLU A 174 4.08 13.51 -9.94
C GLU A 174 3.08 14.56 -10.49
N VAL A 175 2.69 14.42 -11.77
CA VAL A 175 1.66 15.29 -12.37
C VAL A 175 0.29 15.01 -11.75
N THR A 176 -0.03 13.75 -11.50
CA THR A 176 -1.31 13.37 -10.87
C THR A 176 -1.37 13.86 -9.43
N GLU A 177 -0.29 13.72 -8.68
CA GLU A 177 -0.16 14.22 -7.30
C GLU A 177 -0.29 15.75 -7.23
N MET A 178 0.32 16.46 -8.17
CA MET A 178 0.17 17.92 -8.32
C MET A 178 -1.29 18.31 -8.61
N MET A 179 -1.94 17.65 -9.57
CA MET A 179 -3.33 17.94 -9.93
C MET A 179 -4.28 17.66 -8.77
N LEU A 180 -4.02 16.61 -7.97
CA LEU A 180 -4.79 16.32 -6.77
C LEU A 180 -4.56 17.38 -5.69
N ALA A 181 -3.31 17.79 -5.45
CA ALA A 181 -2.96 18.85 -4.49
C ALA A 181 -3.71 20.17 -4.83
N GLU A 182 -3.66 20.58 -6.08
CA GLU A 182 -4.23 21.84 -6.58
C GLU A 182 -5.76 21.76 -6.83
N GLY A 183 -6.37 20.59 -6.63
CA GLY A 183 -7.81 20.38 -6.79
C GLY A 183 -8.29 20.34 -8.25
N GLU A 184 -7.40 20.07 -9.21
CA GLU A 184 -7.76 19.86 -10.62
C GLU A 184 -8.42 18.49 -10.84
N ILE A 185 -8.08 17.50 -9.99
CA ILE A 185 -8.81 16.22 -9.83
C ILE A 185 -9.24 16.05 -8.39
N ALA A 186 -10.26 15.24 -8.15
CA ALA A 186 -10.82 14.99 -6.83
C ALA A 186 -10.23 13.75 -6.16
N PHE A 187 -9.84 12.75 -6.94
CA PHE A 187 -9.45 11.44 -6.45
C PHE A 187 -8.23 10.88 -7.17
N MET A 188 -7.36 10.17 -6.41
CA MET A 188 -6.21 9.43 -6.93
C MET A 188 -6.07 8.10 -6.20
N TYR A 189 -5.85 6.99 -6.92
CA TYR A 189 -5.43 5.75 -6.27
C TYR A 189 -3.97 5.84 -5.87
N GLY A 190 -3.69 5.63 -4.58
CA GLY A 190 -2.33 5.74 -4.04
C GLY A 190 -2.25 5.34 -2.57
N GLY A 191 -1.26 5.88 -1.87
CA GLY A 191 -1.06 5.63 -0.45
C GLY A 191 -0.53 6.86 0.29
N ASN A 192 -0.36 6.73 1.61
CA ASN A 192 0.11 7.86 2.42
C ASN A 192 1.53 8.32 2.05
N TRP A 193 2.34 7.52 1.38
CA TRP A 193 3.65 7.91 0.84
C TRP A 193 3.58 8.99 -0.25
N ASP A 194 2.45 9.14 -0.94
CA ASP A 194 2.25 10.16 -1.97
C ASP A 194 2.28 11.58 -1.38
N TRP A 195 2.05 11.71 -0.06
CA TRP A 195 2.17 12.98 0.65
C TRP A 195 3.55 13.63 0.49
N SER A 196 4.60 12.85 0.40
CA SER A 196 5.97 13.34 0.21
C SER A 196 6.15 14.19 -1.06
N VAL A 197 5.27 14.02 -2.05
CA VAL A 197 5.23 14.79 -3.29
C VAL A 197 4.11 15.84 -3.25
N ILE A 198 2.91 15.45 -2.83
CA ILE A 198 1.73 16.33 -2.72
C ILE A 198 2.06 17.60 -1.94
N ASN A 199 2.80 17.51 -0.83
CA ASN A 199 3.14 18.63 0.04
C ASN A 199 4.10 19.67 -0.58
N ALA A 200 4.65 19.38 -1.76
CA ALA A 200 5.48 20.32 -2.49
C ALA A 200 4.68 21.29 -3.36
N TYR A 201 3.38 21.08 -3.52
CA TYR A 201 2.47 21.88 -4.35
C TYR A 201 1.52 22.72 -3.49
N ASP A 202 0.60 23.45 -4.13
CA ASP A 202 -0.43 24.25 -3.44
C ASP A 202 -1.58 23.35 -2.96
N TYR A 203 -1.33 22.63 -1.87
CA TYR A 203 -2.23 21.64 -1.31
C TYR A 203 -3.20 22.23 -0.27
N THR A 204 -4.26 21.50 0.03
CA THR A 204 -5.15 21.75 1.15
C THR A 204 -4.90 20.75 2.30
N GLU A 205 -5.13 21.19 3.55
CA GLU A 205 -5.16 20.27 4.70
C GLU A 205 -6.46 19.43 4.74
N ASN A 206 -7.48 19.78 3.95
CA ASN A 206 -8.74 19.04 3.84
C ASN A 206 -8.64 17.90 2.81
N MET A 207 -7.64 17.06 3.00
CA MET A 207 -7.38 15.85 2.24
C MET A 207 -7.43 14.64 3.16
N GLY A 208 -7.51 13.45 2.58
CA GLY A 208 -7.42 12.21 3.33
C GLY A 208 -7.43 10.99 2.43
N MET A 209 -7.55 9.84 3.08
CA MET A 209 -7.64 8.55 2.40
C MET A 209 -8.93 7.84 2.81
N MET A 210 -9.48 7.08 1.88
CA MET A 210 -10.61 6.19 2.11
C MET A 210 -10.38 4.83 1.44
N PRO A 211 -11.05 3.77 1.92
CA PRO A 211 -11.07 2.48 1.24
C PRO A 211 -11.57 2.58 -0.20
N ILE A 212 -11.20 1.62 -1.04
CA ILE A 212 -11.75 1.51 -2.38
C ILE A 212 -13.27 1.29 -2.29
N PRO A 213 -14.09 2.17 -2.90
CA PRO A 213 -15.55 1.99 -2.93
C PRO A 213 -15.96 0.72 -3.67
N GLN A 214 -16.68 -0.16 -3.00
CA GLN A 214 -17.12 -1.44 -3.54
C GLN A 214 -18.56 -1.73 -3.14
N ASN A 215 -19.32 -2.37 -4.04
CA ASN A 215 -20.67 -2.87 -3.73
C ASN A 215 -20.53 -4.23 -3.01
N THR A 216 -20.17 -4.21 -1.73
CA THR A 216 -20.00 -5.40 -0.88
C THR A 216 -20.68 -5.18 0.47
N ASP A 217 -21.04 -6.27 1.15
CA ASP A 217 -21.64 -6.27 2.50
C ASP A 217 -20.75 -6.98 3.54
N ASP A 218 -19.55 -7.38 3.18
CA ASP A 218 -18.61 -8.09 4.07
C ASP A 218 -17.64 -7.16 4.82
N GLY A 219 -17.74 -5.84 4.58
CA GLY A 219 -16.96 -4.80 5.26
C GLY A 219 -15.56 -4.57 4.68
N THR A 220 -15.20 -5.15 3.53
CA THR A 220 -13.92 -4.84 2.86
C THR A 220 -13.84 -3.39 2.40
N ASN A 221 -14.96 -2.82 1.95
CA ASN A 221 -15.09 -1.41 1.57
C ASN A 221 -15.08 -0.41 2.73
N GLU A 222 -14.80 -0.88 3.95
CA GLU A 222 -14.62 -0.07 5.16
C GLU A 222 -13.17 -0.13 5.67
N LYS A 223 -12.26 -0.77 4.92
CA LYS A 223 -10.88 -1.02 5.36
C LYS A 223 -9.87 -0.55 4.32
N LEU A 224 -8.80 0.11 4.79
CA LEU A 224 -7.62 0.32 3.97
C LEU A 224 -6.79 -0.96 3.89
N VAL A 225 -6.06 -1.15 2.81
CA VAL A 225 -5.08 -2.22 2.70
C VAL A 225 -3.70 -1.69 3.06
N GLY A 226 -3.05 -2.32 4.03
CA GLY A 226 -1.76 -1.83 4.50
C GLY A 226 -1.20 -2.62 5.67
N GLY A 227 -0.16 -2.07 6.28
CA GLY A 227 0.55 -2.67 7.40
C GLY A 227 1.96 -2.13 7.54
N GLY A 228 2.83 -2.86 8.19
CA GLY A 228 4.27 -2.55 8.20
C GLY A 228 4.84 -2.66 6.79
N SER A 229 5.54 -1.63 6.33
CA SER A 229 6.05 -1.59 4.95
C SER A 229 7.56 -1.69 4.88
N LYS A 230 8.27 -0.94 5.70
CA LYS A 230 9.72 -0.89 5.78
C LYS A 230 10.19 -1.42 7.12
N TYR A 231 11.24 -2.22 7.08
CA TYR A 231 11.78 -2.91 8.24
C TYR A 231 13.27 -2.70 8.36
N PHE A 232 13.73 -2.48 9.58
CA PHE A 232 15.15 -2.62 9.86
C PHE A 232 15.47 -4.06 10.22
N MET A 233 16.51 -4.61 9.59
CA MET A 233 17.17 -5.85 9.98
C MET A 233 18.60 -5.58 10.41
N ILE A 234 19.10 -6.37 11.36
CA ILE A 234 20.48 -6.28 11.87
C ILE A 234 21.25 -7.51 11.38
N ASP A 235 22.42 -7.26 10.78
CA ASP A 235 23.27 -8.31 10.21
C ASP A 235 23.76 -9.31 11.24
N SER A 236 23.65 -10.63 10.91
CA SER A 236 24.11 -11.75 11.73
C SER A 236 25.51 -12.24 11.39
N SER A 237 26.15 -11.75 10.32
CA SER A 237 27.43 -12.27 9.83
C SER A 237 28.59 -11.97 10.76
N ASP A 238 29.69 -12.76 10.65
CA ASP A 238 30.91 -12.59 11.43
C ASP A 238 31.66 -11.26 11.15
N THR A 239 31.31 -10.55 10.10
CA THR A 239 31.89 -9.24 9.74
C THR A 239 31.33 -8.10 10.57
N THR A 240 30.14 -8.26 11.15
CA THR A 240 29.54 -7.33 12.10
C THR A 240 29.91 -7.70 13.54
N THR A 241 30.47 -6.76 14.27
CA THR A 241 30.91 -7.02 15.68
C THR A 241 29.70 -6.95 16.63
N ASP A 242 29.87 -7.56 17.83
CA ASP A 242 28.84 -7.50 18.86
C ASP A 242 28.56 -6.06 19.32
N GLU A 243 29.58 -5.18 19.34
CA GLU A 243 29.40 -3.77 19.67
C GLU A 243 28.59 -3.02 18.61
N GLN A 244 28.77 -3.37 17.34
CA GLN A 244 27.96 -2.77 16.24
C GLN A 244 26.51 -3.25 16.33
N ARG A 245 26.26 -4.54 16.59
CA ARG A 245 24.90 -5.07 16.79
C ARG A 245 24.22 -4.41 17.98
N GLN A 246 24.95 -4.27 19.11
CA GLN A 246 24.40 -3.61 20.29
C GLN A 246 24.04 -2.16 19.99
N ALA A 247 24.89 -1.41 19.28
CA ALA A 247 24.59 -0.03 18.89
C ALA A 247 23.36 0.06 17.97
N ALA A 248 23.16 -0.92 17.08
CA ALA A 248 21.95 -0.99 16.26
C ALA A 248 20.70 -1.29 17.10
N LEU A 249 20.77 -2.23 18.04
CA LEU A 249 19.67 -2.53 18.98
C LEU A 249 19.33 -1.30 19.83
N ASP A 250 20.34 -0.62 20.40
CA ASP A 250 20.13 0.61 21.19
C ASP A 250 19.46 1.71 20.36
N PHE A 251 19.79 1.82 19.08
CA PHE A 251 19.14 2.75 18.15
C PHE A 251 17.67 2.39 17.89
N LEU A 252 17.36 1.12 17.69
CA LEU A 252 15.98 0.66 17.48
C LEU A 252 15.14 0.83 18.75
N GLU A 253 15.70 0.51 19.93
CA GLU A 253 15.05 0.78 21.22
C GLU A 253 14.79 2.29 21.41
N TRP A 254 15.76 3.14 21.07
CA TRP A 254 15.59 4.59 21.10
C TRP A 254 14.43 5.06 20.20
N LEU A 255 14.32 4.53 18.97
CA LEU A 255 13.23 4.85 18.06
C LEU A 255 11.86 4.46 18.63
N ALA A 256 11.75 3.27 19.22
CA ALA A 256 10.48 2.72 19.70
C ALA A 256 10.02 3.30 21.05
N ASP A 257 10.97 3.52 21.98
CA ASP A 257 10.64 3.71 23.39
C ASP A 257 11.03 5.09 23.97
N SER A 258 11.88 5.87 23.28
CA SER A 258 12.21 7.22 23.74
C SER A 258 11.24 8.28 23.18
N GLU A 259 11.00 9.33 23.96
CA GLU A 259 10.18 10.47 23.52
C GLU A 259 10.76 11.14 22.27
N GLU A 260 12.08 11.30 22.21
CA GLU A 260 12.78 11.90 21.08
C GLU A 260 12.72 11.03 19.84
N GLY A 261 12.90 9.70 19.97
CA GLY A 261 12.81 8.74 18.84
C GLY A 261 11.40 8.66 18.28
N GLN A 262 10.40 8.63 19.15
CA GLN A 262 8.98 8.64 18.76
C GLN A 262 8.59 9.92 18.01
N LYS A 263 9.06 11.09 18.46
CA LYS A 263 8.87 12.37 17.75
C LYS A 263 9.62 12.41 16.43
N PHE A 264 10.84 11.86 16.39
CA PHE A 264 11.60 11.76 15.15
C PHE A 264 10.81 11.01 14.06
N ILE A 265 10.15 9.90 14.40
CA ILE A 265 9.30 9.14 13.46
C ILE A 265 8.12 10.00 12.97
N THR A 266 7.38 10.64 13.87
CA THR A 266 6.10 11.29 13.53
C THR A 266 6.25 12.72 13.04
N GLU A 267 7.20 13.49 13.58
CA GLU A 267 7.37 14.92 13.29
C GLU A 267 8.45 15.15 12.23
N ASP A 268 9.65 14.55 12.40
CA ASP A 268 10.79 14.81 11.49
C ASP A 268 10.70 13.95 10.22
N CYS A 269 10.29 12.68 10.35
CA CYS A 269 10.12 11.77 9.22
C CYS A 269 8.73 11.82 8.61
N ALA A 270 7.73 12.39 9.30
CA ALA A 270 6.33 12.42 8.92
C ALA A 270 5.77 11.03 8.59
N LEU A 271 6.10 10.03 9.41
CA LEU A 271 5.68 8.64 9.23
C LEU A 271 4.57 8.27 10.22
N VAL A 272 3.71 7.36 9.83
CA VAL A 272 2.72 6.74 10.72
C VAL A 272 3.46 5.73 11.59
N PRO A 273 3.46 5.87 12.93
CA PRO A 273 4.22 4.99 13.80
C PRO A 273 3.65 3.56 13.81
N ALA A 274 4.56 2.57 13.81
CA ALA A 274 4.20 1.16 13.91
C ALA A 274 4.04 0.67 15.37
N PHE A 275 4.22 1.55 16.35
CA PHE A 275 4.25 1.21 17.77
C PHE A 275 3.06 1.85 18.50
N THR A 276 2.35 1.04 19.28
CA THR A 276 1.16 1.44 20.03
C THR A 276 1.46 2.39 21.22
N ASN A 277 2.71 2.43 21.68
CA ASN A 277 3.18 3.36 22.71
C ASN A 277 3.59 4.73 22.13
N ASN A 278 3.57 4.92 20.81
CA ASN A 278 3.78 6.22 20.19
C ASN A 278 2.42 6.92 19.98
N GLU A 279 2.06 7.79 20.91
CA GLU A 279 0.80 8.54 20.90
C GLU A 279 0.92 9.92 20.21
N ASN A 280 2.07 10.24 19.60
CA ASN A 280 2.26 11.51 18.90
C ASN A 280 1.32 11.60 17.68
N GLU A 281 0.85 12.82 17.42
CA GLU A 281 0.04 13.08 16.24
C GLU A 281 0.89 12.98 14.96
N VAL A 282 0.36 12.33 13.94
CA VAL A 282 0.94 12.35 12.60
C VAL A 282 0.70 13.72 11.97
N ALA A 283 1.72 14.30 11.33
CA ALA A 283 1.65 15.68 10.86
C ALA A 283 0.72 15.84 9.65
N ASP A 284 0.74 14.90 8.71
CA ASP A 284 0.08 15.01 7.42
C ASP A 284 -1.35 14.40 7.41
N PRO A 285 -2.25 14.89 6.52
CA PRO A 285 -3.63 14.43 6.48
C PRO A 285 -3.79 12.98 5.99
N LEU A 286 -2.91 12.48 5.12
CA LEU A 286 -2.97 11.10 4.63
C LEU A 286 -2.53 10.13 5.72
N GLY A 287 -1.45 10.44 6.40
CA GLY A 287 -0.98 9.67 7.56
C GLY A 287 -1.98 9.68 8.71
N LYS A 288 -2.68 10.81 8.96
CA LYS A 288 -3.79 10.87 9.94
C LYS A 288 -4.91 9.90 9.56
N SER A 289 -5.26 9.80 8.28
CA SER A 289 -6.25 8.82 7.82
C SER A 289 -5.79 7.40 8.09
N VAL A 290 -4.55 7.04 7.70
CA VAL A 290 -3.99 5.70 7.93
C VAL A 290 -3.98 5.36 9.43
N LYS A 291 -3.50 6.30 10.28
CA LYS A 291 -3.49 6.09 11.73
C LYS A 291 -4.91 5.84 12.27
N LYS A 292 -5.91 6.60 11.82
CA LYS A 292 -7.31 6.39 12.21
C LYS A 292 -7.78 4.98 11.88
N TYR A 293 -7.61 4.51 10.63
CA TYR A 293 -8.02 3.16 10.24
C TYR A 293 -7.24 2.07 10.99
N ALA A 294 -5.95 2.27 11.24
CA ALA A 294 -5.14 1.33 12.03
C ALA A 294 -5.61 1.26 13.49
N ASP A 295 -5.85 2.39 14.14
CA ASP A 295 -6.32 2.46 15.53
C ASP A 295 -7.74 1.85 15.70
N GLU A 296 -8.58 1.93 14.67
CA GLU A 296 -9.93 1.35 14.62
C GLU A 296 -9.92 -0.16 14.28
N GLY A 297 -8.75 -0.74 13.93
CA GLY A 297 -8.64 -2.11 13.45
C GLY A 297 -9.27 -2.32 12.07
N ALA A 298 -9.39 -1.25 11.30
CA ALA A 298 -9.99 -1.23 9.97
C ALA A 298 -8.91 -1.30 8.87
N MET A 299 -8.03 -2.29 9.00
CA MET A 299 -6.98 -2.60 8.02
C MET A 299 -7.14 -4.01 7.48
N ILE A 300 -6.74 -4.22 6.24
CA ILE A 300 -6.49 -5.51 5.61
C ILE A 300 -4.98 -5.63 5.48
N ASP A 301 -4.41 -6.72 5.95
CA ASP A 301 -2.96 -6.93 5.92
C ASP A 301 -2.45 -7.14 4.49
N ASN A 302 -1.25 -6.61 4.21
CA ASN A 302 -0.56 -6.89 2.97
C ASN A 302 -0.16 -8.37 2.88
N TYR A 303 -0.36 -8.98 1.72
CA TYR A 303 0.22 -10.30 1.41
C TYR A 303 1.63 -10.13 0.85
N ASN A 304 2.64 -10.52 1.61
CA ASN A 304 4.05 -10.25 1.30
C ASN A 304 4.80 -11.41 0.61
N TYR A 305 4.11 -12.53 0.33
CA TYR A 305 4.72 -13.75 -0.23
C TYR A 305 4.49 -13.89 -1.73
N MET A 306 4.58 -12.77 -2.45
CA MET A 306 4.46 -12.76 -3.90
C MET A 306 5.78 -13.20 -4.56
N PRO A 307 5.75 -13.90 -5.71
CA PRO A 307 6.95 -14.16 -6.51
C PRO A 307 7.73 -12.89 -6.82
N ASP A 308 9.06 -12.97 -6.92
CA ASP A 308 9.95 -11.81 -7.10
C ASP A 308 9.63 -10.96 -8.34
N ASP A 309 9.14 -11.59 -9.39
CA ASP A 309 8.80 -10.93 -10.66
C ASP A 309 7.32 -10.51 -10.76
N HIS A 310 6.50 -10.78 -9.72
CA HIS A 310 5.07 -10.49 -9.71
C HIS A 310 4.78 -9.03 -10.08
N ILE A 311 5.45 -8.10 -9.42
CA ILE A 311 5.24 -6.67 -9.65
C ILE A 311 5.46 -6.31 -11.12
N SER A 312 6.58 -6.74 -11.70
CA SER A 312 6.96 -6.37 -13.06
C SER A 312 6.12 -7.06 -14.11
N LEU A 313 5.85 -8.37 -13.98
CA LEU A 313 5.10 -9.13 -14.98
C LEU A 313 3.59 -8.85 -14.90
N CYS A 314 3.00 -8.91 -13.72
CA CYS A 314 1.58 -8.58 -13.55
C CYS A 314 1.31 -7.10 -13.80
N GLY A 315 2.24 -6.20 -13.43
CA GLY A 315 2.17 -4.79 -13.78
C GLY A 315 2.15 -4.57 -15.28
N ALA A 316 3.02 -5.26 -16.05
CA ALA A 316 3.02 -5.18 -17.51
C ALA A 316 1.73 -5.70 -18.14
N ILE A 317 1.14 -6.78 -17.60
CA ILE A 317 -0.18 -7.28 -18.03
C ILE A 317 -1.25 -6.22 -17.74
N PHE A 318 -1.25 -5.65 -16.54
CA PHE A 318 -2.22 -4.64 -16.15
C PHE A 318 -2.10 -3.34 -16.97
N GLN A 319 -0.88 -2.94 -17.35
CA GLN A 319 -0.66 -1.80 -18.26
C GLN A 319 -1.34 -2.01 -19.61
N LYS A 320 -1.39 -3.22 -20.15
CA LYS A 320 -2.14 -3.52 -21.39
C LYS A 320 -3.65 -3.32 -21.19
N TYR A 321 -4.20 -3.74 -20.02
CA TYR A 321 -5.60 -3.50 -19.68
C TYR A 321 -5.89 -1.99 -19.50
N LEU A 322 -5.03 -1.28 -18.81
CA LEU A 322 -5.13 0.19 -18.66
C LEU A 322 -5.11 0.88 -20.04
N ALA A 323 -4.27 0.42 -20.96
CA ALA A 323 -4.18 0.93 -22.33
C ALA A 323 -5.35 0.52 -23.24
N GLY A 324 -6.29 -0.32 -22.78
CA GLY A 324 -7.39 -0.83 -23.59
C GLY A 324 -6.95 -1.82 -24.69
N GLN A 325 -5.81 -2.49 -24.52
CA GLN A 325 -5.27 -3.47 -25.45
C GLN A 325 -5.77 -4.89 -25.20
N MET A 326 -6.48 -5.12 -24.10
CA MET A 326 -7.13 -6.37 -23.76
C MET A 326 -8.43 -6.10 -23.00
N ASP A 327 -9.35 -7.04 -23.04
CA ASP A 327 -10.56 -7.01 -22.23
C ASP A 327 -10.33 -7.66 -20.85
N ARG A 328 -11.34 -7.60 -19.96
CA ARG A 328 -11.26 -8.13 -18.59
C ARG A 328 -11.06 -9.65 -18.55
N ALA A 329 -11.64 -10.40 -19.51
CA ALA A 329 -11.51 -11.85 -19.56
C ALA A 329 -10.09 -12.26 -20.01
N GLU A 330 -9.54 -11.55 -20.99
CA GLU A 330 -8.15 -11.72 -21.41
C GLU A 330 -7.18 -11.36 -20.28
N PHE A 331 -7.46 -10.26 -19.55
CA PHE A 331 -6.67 -9.85 -18.38
C PHE A 331 -6.68 -10.93 -17.29
N ALA A 332 -7.87 -11.43 -16.89
CA ALA A 332 -8.00 -12.50 -15.91
C ALA A 332 -7.20 -13.73 -16.30
N THR A 333 -7.30 -14.16 -17.58
CA THR A 333 -6.59 -15.32 -18.10
C THR A 333 -5.06 -15.13 -18.07
N GLU A 334 -4.54 -13.95 -18.48
CA GLU A 334 -3.08 -13.70 -18.43
C GLU A 334 -2.54 -13.71 -16.99
N ILE A 335 -3.33 -13.23 -16.00
CA ILE A 335 -2.96 -13.30 -14.58
C ILE A 335 -2.99 -14.74 -14.06
N GLU A 336 -4.02 -15.52 -14.38
CA GLU A 336 -4.07 -16.95 -14.01
C GLU A 336 -2.91 -17.74 -14.62
N ASP A 337 -2.59 -17.50 -15.89
CA ASP A 337 -1.47 -18.15 -16.59
C ASP A 337 -0.12 -17.77 -15.96
N TYR A 338 0.04 -16.51 -15.53
CA TYR A 338 1.22 -16.07 -14.78
C TYR A 338 1.39 -16.89 -13.50
N TRP A 339 0.38 -16.90 -12.61
CA TRP A 339 0.46 -17.60 -11.33
C TRP A 339 0.71 -19.11 -11.49
N LYS A 340 0.10 -19.74 -12.49
CA LYS A 340 0.29 -21.15 -12.80
C LYS A 340 1.70 -21.48 -13.29
N SER A 341 2.43 -20.48 -13.80
CA SER A 341 3.80 -20.64 -14.30
C SER A 341 4.89 -20.33 -13.27
N THR A 342 4.53 -19.78 -12.11
CA THR A 342 5.46 -19.39 -11.06
C THR A 342 5.62 -20.47 -10.00
N ASP A 343 6.75 -20.47 -9.31
CA ASP A 343 6.98 -21.31 -8.14
C ASP A 343 6.25 -20.73 -6.91
N VAL A 344 5.79 -21.60 -6.00
CA VAL A 344 5.22 -21.21 -4.72
C VAL A 344 6.33 -20.60 -3.86
N VAL A 345 6.06 -19.44 -3.29
CA VAL A 345 6.97 -18.84 -2.29
C VAL A 345 6.75 -19.53 -0.96
N GLU A 346 7.76 -20.26 -0.48
CA GLU A 346 7.73 -20.90 0.84
C GLU A 346 7.91 -19.84 1.95
N HIS A 347 7.12 -19.94 3.03
CA HIS A 347 7.17 -19.03 4.19
C HIS A 347 6.79 -19.71 5.51
#